data_136e95cc9572ef6c4aea065b00f6547f
#
_entry.id   136e95cc9572ef6c4aea065b00f6547f
#
_cell.length_a   1.000
_cell.length_b   1.000
_cell.length_c   1.000
_cell.angle_alpha   90.00
_cell.angle_beta   90.00
_cell.angle_gamma   90.00
#
_symmetry.space_group_name_H-M   'P 1'
#
loop_
_entity.id
_entity.type
_entity.pdbx_description
1 polymer ?
#
loop_
_entity_poly.entity_id
_entity_poly.type
_entity_poly.pdbx_seq_one_letter_code
_entity_poly.pdbx_strand_id
1 'polypeptide(L)'
;KGDRVALMMPNLLQYPVALFGILRAGMIVVNVNPLYTPRELEHQLNDSGAAAIVIVSNFAHTLEKVVAKTQVKHVILTRMGDQLSTAKGTLVNFVVKYIKRLVPKYHLPDAISFRSALQHGYRMQYVKPEIVAENLAFLQYTGGTTGVAKGAMLTHRNMLANLEQVNATYGPLLHRGKEFVVTALPLYHIFALTMNCLLFIELGGQNLLITNPRDIPGLVKELAKYPFTAMTGVNTLFNALLNNKEFQQLDFSSLHLSAGGGMPVQQAVAERWVKLTGQYLLEGYGLTECSPLVSVNPHDIDYHSGSIGLPVPSTEAKLVDDDDNEVAPGQPGELCIKGPQVMLGYWQRPDATDEIIKDGWLHTGDIAVMDEEGFLRIVDRKKDMILVSGFNVYPNEIEDVVMQHSGVLEVAAIGVPSGSSGEAVKIFV
;
A
#
# COMPACT_ATOMS: atom_id res chain seq x y z
N LYS A 1 -17.16 18.30 9.29
CA LYS A 1 -16.71 18.02 7.90
C LYS A 1 -15.33 18.62 7.69
N GLY A 2 -14.43 17.87 7.03
CA GLY A 2 -13.07 18.31 6.72
C GLY A 2 -12.05 18.14 7.85
N ASP A 3 -12.45 17.76 9.05
CA ASP A 3 -11.52 17.39 10.11
C ASP A 3 -10.75 16.12 9.77
N ARG A 4 -9.48 16.05 10.18
CA ARG A 4 -8.62 14.90 9.94
C ARG A 4 -8.66 13.97 11.13
N VAL A 5 -8.85 12.68 10.85
CA VAL A 5 -8.88 11.62 11.86
C VAL A 5 -7.80 10.58 11.53
N ALA A 6 -6.84 10.45 12.41
CA ALA A 6 -5.77 9.47 12.27
C ALA A 6 -6.29 8.06 12.59
N LEU A 7 -5.85 7.07 11.80
CA LEU A 7 -6.24 5.68 11.94
C LEU A 7 -4.97 4.82 12.03
N MET A 8 -4.65 4.36 13.26
CA MET A 8 -3.38 3.69 13.57
C MET A 8 -3.64 2.28 14.13
N MET A 9 -3.71 1.32 13.22
CA MET A 9 -3.86 -0.10 13.58
C MET A 9 -3.44 -1.01 12.42
N PRO A 10 -3.07 -2.27 12.70
CA PRO A 10 -2.88 -3.28 11.66
C PRO A 10 -4.25 -3.73 11.10
N ASN A 11 -4.24 -4.78 10.26
CA ASN A 11 -5.45 -5.36 9.70
C ASN A 11 -6.35 -5.95 10.81
N LEU A 12 -7.36 -5.21 11.19
CA LEU A 12 -8.36 -5.55 12.22
C LEU A 12 -9.77 -5.24 11.71
N LEU A 13 -10.77 -5.90 12.25
CA LEU A 13 -12.19 -5.65 11.92
C LEU A 13 -12.62 -4.21 12.21
N GLN A 14 -11.95 -3.54 13.14
CA GLN A 14 -12.21 -2.14 13.48
C GLN A 14 -11.76 -1.16 12.40
N TYR A 15 -10.76 -1.56 11.56
CA TYR A 15 -10.23 -0.68 10.53
C TYR A 15 -11.30 -0.24 9.53
N PRO A 16 -12.00 -1.14 8.81
CA PRO A 16 -13.04 -0.72 7.87
C PRO A 16 -14.22 0.00 8.56
N VAL A 17 -14.57 -0.38 9.79
CA VAL A 17 -15.62 0.32 10.55
C VAL A 17 -15.25 1.77 10.82
N ALA A 18 -14.02 2.02 11.29
CA ALA A 18 -13.54 3.38 11.53
C ALA A 18 -13.38 4.16 10.21
N LEU A 19 -12.76 3.53 9.18
CA LEU A 19 -12.57 4.10 7.85
C LEU A 19 -13.88 4.66 7.28
N PHE A 20 -14.88 3.80 7.12
CA PHE A 20 -16.17 4.23 6.56
C PHE A 20 -16.96 5.16 7.48
N GLY A 21 -16.78 5.04 8.80
CA GLY A 21 -17.35 5.98 9.77
C GLY A 21 -16.82 7.39 9.58
N ILE A 22 -15.51 7.55 9.40
CA ILE A 22 -14.83 8.82 9.16
C ILE A 22 -15.28 9.42 7.81
N LEU A 23 -15.24 8.62 6.73
CA LEU A 23 -15.65 9.09 5.40
C LEU A 23 -17.12 9.48 5.36
N ARG A 24 -18.03 8.70 5.96
CA ARG A 24 -19.46 9.02 6.04
C ARG A 24 -19.75 10.29 6.82
N ALA A 25 -18.92 10.63 7.79
CA ALA A 25 -19.03 11.89 8.53
C ALA A 25 -18.46 13.10 7.74
N GLY A 26 -17.96 12.89 6.52
CA GLY A 26 -17.32 13.93 5.69
C GLY A 26 -15.99 14.40 6.27
N MET A 27 -15.33 13.56 7.05
CA MET A 27 -13.99 13.79 7.59
C MET A 27 -12.94 13.11 6.73
N ILE A 28 -11.68 13.49 6.93
CA ILE A 28 -10.53 13.02 6.15
C ILE A 28 -9.79 11.95 6.95
N VAL A 29 -9.54 10.80 6.34
CA VAL A 29 -8.75 9.72 6.93
C VAL A 29 -7.27 10.03 6.79
N VAL A 30 -6.52 9.90 7.90
CA VAL A 30 -5.06 9.95 7.91
C VAL A 30 -4.55 8.58 8.32
N ASN A 31 -4.14 7.77 7.35
CA ASN A 31 -3.60 6.46 7.63
C ASN A 31 -2.22 6.55 8.26
N VAL A 32 -2.02 5.85 9.38
CA VAL A 32 -0.78 5.88 10.17
C VAL A 32 -0.21 4.48 10.28
N ASN A 33 1.08 4.35 9.95
CA ASN A 33 1.79 3.10 10.18
C ASN A 33 1.90 2.83 11.70
N PRO A 34 1.33 1.72 12.21
CA PRO A 34 1.35 1.42 13.64
C PRO A 34 2.76 1.17 14.21
N LEU A 35 3.75 0.94 13.34
CA LEU A 35 5.15 0.73 13.73
C LEU A 35 5.97 2.02 13.79
N TYR A 36 5.37 3.18 13.56
CA TYR A 36 6.06 4.46 13.67
C TYR A 36 6.64 4.69 15.06
N THR A 37 7.83 5.26 15.07
CA THR A 37 8.47 5.81 16.27
C THR A 37 7.65 7.00 16.80
N PRO A 38 7.84 7.39 18.07
CA PRO A 38 7.19 8.61 18.59
C PRO A 38 7.45 9.85 17.74
N ARG A 39 8.68 10.02 17.21
CA ARG A 39 9.03 11.17 16.37
C ARG A 39 8.25 11.19 15.05
N GLU A 40 8.13 10.06 14.37
CA GLU A 40 7.37 9.94 13.12
C GLU A 40 5.87 10.18 13.36
N LEU A 41 5.33 9.62 14.45
CA LEU A 41 3.94 9.81 14.83
C LEU A 41 3.66 11.29 15.19
N GLU A 42 4.52 11.94 15.98
CA GLU A 42 4.41 13.36 16.33
C GLU A 42 4.41 14.22 15.08
N HIS A 43 5.33 13.95 14.15
CA HIS A 43 5.40 14.66 12.87
C HIS A 43 4.10 14.51 12.10
N GLN A 44 3.63 13.28 11.84
CA GLN A 44 2.46 13.04 11.00
C GLN A 44 1.17 13.63 11.62
N LEU A 45 0.99 13.54 12.95
CA LEU A 45 -0.18 14.11 13.62
C LEU A 45 -0.20 15.63 13.55
N ASN A 46 0.97 16.28 13.68
CA ASN A 46 1.09 17.74 13.60
C ASN A 46 0.96 18.23 12.14
N ASP A 47 1.64 17.60 11.21
CA ASP A 47 1.60 17.97 9.78
C ASP A 47 0.20 17.81 9.21
N SER A 48 -0.49 16.71 9.50
CA SER A 48 -1.88 16.51 9.09
C SER A 48 -2.87 17.40 9.84
N GLY A 49 -2.51 17.90 11.02
CA GLY A 49 -3.41 18.58 11.94
C GLY A 49 -4.57 17.69 12.37
N ALA A 50 -4.31 16.41 12.65
CA ALA A 50 -5.33 15.46 13.08
C ALA A 50 -6.00 15.88 14.39
N ALA A 51 -7.33 16.01 14.37
CA ALA A 51 -8.13 16.39 15.54
C ALA A 51 -8.48 15.18 16.41
N ALA A 52 -8.47 13.97 15.84
CA ALA A 52 -8.76 12.73 16.55
C ALA A 52 -7.86 11.61 16.04
N ILE A 53 -7.70 10.57 16.86
CA ILE A 53 -7.01 9.33 16.49
C ILE A 53 -7.81 8.11 16.97
N VAL A 54 -7.94 7.13 16.08
CA VAL A 54 -8.40 5.76 16.42
C VAL A 54 -7.18 4.85 16.42
N ILE A 55 -6.85 4.29 17.59
CA ILE A 55 -5.61 3.55 17.78
C ILE A 55 -5.84 2.23 18.52
N VAL A 56 -5.10 1.18 18.12
CA VAL A 56 -5.10 -0.08 18.87
C VAL A 56 -4.16 0.02 20.09
N SER A 57 -4.58 -0.54 21.21
CA SER A 57 -3.91 -0.46 22.51
C SER A 57 -2.44 -0.93 22.50
N ASN A 58 -2.06 -1.75 21.55
CA ASN A 58 -0.69 -2.24 21.38
C ASN A 58 0.32 -1.10 21.12
N PHE A 59 -0.13 -0.01 20.51
CA PHE A 59 0.71 1.15 20.15
C PHE A 59 0.36 2.41 20.93
N ALA A 60 -0.58 2.32 21.90
CA ALA A 60 -1.01 3.46 22.72
C ALA A 60 0.15 4.11 23.51
N HIS A 61 1.18 3.33 23.89
CA HIS A 61 2.38 3.82 24.55
C HIS A 61 3.23 4.75 23.67
N THR A 62 3.15 4.60 22.34
CA THR A 62 3.80 5.52 21.38
C THR A 62 3.07 6.84 21.34
N LEU A 63 1.71 6.79 21.29
CA LEU A 63 0.88 7.98 21.30
C LEU A 63 1.01 8.77 22.61
N GLU A 64 1.04 8.10 23.76
CA GLU A 64 1.21 8.74 25.07
C GLU A 64 2.41 9.70 25.11
N LYS A 65 3.52 9.32 24.48
CA LYS A 65 4.76 10.13 24.47
C LYS A 65 4.64 11.43 23.68
N VAL A 66 3.66 11.53 22.79
CA VAL A 66 3.58 12.64 21.82
C VAL A 66 2.24 13.37 21.83
N VAL A 67 1.16 12.78 22.31
CA VAL A 67 -0.19 13.34 22.20
C VAL A 67 -0.31 14.76 22.74
N ALA A 68 0.37 15.07 23.87
CA ALA A 68 0.37 16.40 24.48
C ALA A 68 1.07 17.47 23.61
N LYS A 69 1.84 17.06 22.61
CA LYS A 69 2.54 17.94 21.66
C LYS A 69 1.82 18.04 20.32
N THR A 70 0.63 17.49 20.21
CA THR A 70 -0.16 17.44 18.98
C THR A 70 -1.50 18.19 19.16
N GLN A 71 -2.23 18.33 18.04
CA GLN A 71 -3.56 18.93 18.03
C GLN A 71 -4.68 17.92 18.30
N VAL A 72 -4.35 16.66 18.62
CA VAL A 72 -5.30 15.60 18.87
C VAL A 72 -6.10 15.88 20.13
N LYS A 73 -7.43 16.06 19.98
CA LYS A 73 -8.37 16.32 21.06
C LYS A 73 -9.11 15.06 21.51
N HIS A 74 -9.25 14.08 20.62
CA HIS A 74 -10.04 12.88 20.88
C HIS A 74 -9.20 11.63 20.58
N VAL A 75 -9.06 10.77 21.58
CA VAL A 75 -8.40 9.47 21.44
C VAL A 75 -9.43 8.37 21.56
N ILE A 76 -9.61 7.58 20.50
CA ILE A 76 -10.49 6.41 20.51
C ILE A 76 -9.60 5.17 20.52
N LEU A 77 -9.68 4.42 21.62
CA LEU A 77 -8.83 3.28 21.89
C LEU A 77 -9.56 1.97 21.62
N THR A 78 -8.98 1.11 20.77
CA THR A 78 -9.49 -0.24 20.53
C THR A 78 -8.50 -1.31 20.98
N ARG A 79 -8.99 -2.53 21.18
CA ARG A 79 -8.18 -3.74 21.45
C ARG A 79 -8.43 -4.75 20.34
N MET A 80 -7.49 -5.64 20.10
CA MET A 80 -7.54 -6.58 18.98
C MET A 80 -8.85 -7.38 18.89
N GLY A 81 -9.40 -7.80 20.03
CA GLY A 81 -10.62 -8.61 20.08
C GLY A 81 -11.93 -7.82 20.17
N ASP A 82 -11.93 -6.48 20.11
CA ASP A 82 -13.13 -5.68 20.42
C ASP A 82 -14.29 -5.86 19.43
N GLN A 83 -14.05 -6.27 18.20
CA GLN A 83 -15.10 -6.57 17.20
C GLN A 83 -15.39 -8.08 17.04
N LEU A 84 -14.76 -8.92 17.84
CA LEU A 84 -15.12 -10.33 17.93
C LEU A 84 -16.32 -10.52 18.88
N SER A 85 -16.95 -11.69 18.87
CA SER A 85 -17.97 -12.05 19.85
C SER A 85 -17.45 -11.86 21.28
N THR A 86 -18.32 -11.57 22.23
CA THR A 86 -17.92 -11.18 23.60
C THR A 86 -16.95 -12.19 24.23
N ALA A 87 -17.23 -13.48 24.16
CA ALA A 87 -16.39 -14.53 24.73
C ALA A 87 -15.02 -14.61 24.03
N LYS A 88 -15.02 -14.69 22.68
CA LYS A 88 -13.80 -14.76 21.87
C LYS A 88 -12.97 -13.49 22.00
N GLY A 89 -13.61 -12.32 21.98
CA GLY A 89 -12.94 -11.03 22.11
C GLY A 89 -12.27 -10.86 23.48
N THR A 90 -12.94 -11.27 24.56
CA THR A 90 -12.37 -11.23 25.92
C THR A 90 -11.15 -12.14 26.01
N LEU A 91 -11.25 -13.36 25.50
CA LEU A 91 -10.14 -14.31 25.49
C LEU A 91 -8.95 -13.77 24.68
N VAL A 92 -9.19 -13.27 23.48
CA VAL A 92 -8.13 -12.68 22.62
C VAL A 92 -7.47 -11.50 23.34
N ASN A 93 -8.22 -10.58 23.90
CA ASN A 93 -7.69 -9.42 24.62
C ASN A 93 -6.88 -9.83 25.85
N PHE A 94 -7.32 -10.85 26.58
CA PHE A 94 -6.60 -11.41 27.71
C PHE A 94 -5.25 -12.02 27.26
N VAL A 95 -5.28 -12.89 26.25
CA VAL A 95 -4.07 -13.53 25.71
C VAL A 95 -3.06 -12.49 25.20
N VAL A 96 -3.53 -11.50 24.42
CA VAL A 96 -2.67 -10.45 23.84
C VAL A 96 -2.02 -9.61 24.94
N LYS A 97 -2.79 -9.23 25.99
CA LYS A 97 -2.29 -8.35 27.04
C LYS A 97 -1.44 -9.07 28.09
N TYR A 98 -1.90 -10.22 28.59
CA TYR A 98 -1.31 -10.85 29.77
C TYR A 98 -0.39 -12.04 29.44
N ILE A 99 -0.71 -12.82 28.41
CA ILE A 99 0.12 -13.98 28.03
C ILE A 99 1.21 -13.55 27.04
N LYS A 100 0.84 -12.93 25.92
CA LYS A 100 1.80 -12.48 24.90
C LYS A 100 2.49 -11.15 25.27
N ARG A 101 1.94 -10.42 26.23
CA ARG A 101 2.46 -9.12 26.72
C ARG A 101 2.70 -8.10 25.60
N LEU A 102 1.85 -8.11 24.56
CA LEU A 102 1.95 -7.24 23.39
C LEU A 102 1.29 -5.86 23.61
N VAL A 103 0.82 -5.55 24.79
CA VAL A 103 0.26 -4.24 25.17
C VAL A 103 1.13 -3.65 26.27
N PRO A 104 2.11 -2.78 25.95
CA PRO A 104 2.90 -2.04 26.92
C PRO A 104 2.00 -1.17 27.81
N LYS A 105 2.50 -0.81 28.99
CA LYS A 105 1.80 0.13 29.88
C LYS A 105 1.70 1.50 29.20
N TYR A 106 0.57 2.15 29.35
CA TYR A 106 0.31 3.52 28.89
C TYR A 106 -0.70 4.21 29.82
N HIS A 107 -0.69 5.54 29.79
CA HIS A 107 -1.61 6.39 30.52
C HIS A 107 -2.27 7.42 29.58
N LEU A 108 -3.50 7.16 29.17
CA LEU A 108 -4.32 8.03 28.32
C LEU A 108 -5.70 8.16 28.99
N PRO A 109 -5.83 9.00 30.05
CA PRO A 109 -7.02 9.03 30.91
C PRO A 109 -8.27 9.47 30.17
N ASP A 110 -8.14 10.36 29.16
CA ASP A 110 -9.25 10.92 28.40
C ASP A 110 -9.64 10.06 27.19
N ALA A 111 -8.96 8.92 26.99
CA ALA A 111 -9.27 8.03 25.88
C ALA A 111 -10.60 7.30 26.10
N ILE A 112 -11.46 7.33 25.09
CA ILE A 112 -12.72 6.57 25.06
C ILE A 112 -12.54 5.23 24.37
N SER A 113 -13.24 4.20 24.81
CA SER A 113 -13.18 2.91 24.13
C SER A 113 -13.92 2.95 22.79
N PHE A 114 -13.42 2.20 21.80
CA PHE A 114 -14.07 2.08 20.49
C PHE A 114 -15.52 1.59 20.62
N ARG A 115 -15.78 0.64 21.52
CA ARG A 115 -17.15 0.17 21.81
C ARG A 115 -18.02 1.27 22.37
N SER A 116 -17.51 2.07 23.30
CA SER A 116 -18.26 3.20 23.87
C SER A 116 -18.56 4.26 22.81
N ALA A 117 -17.60 4.55 21.93
CA ALA A 117 -17.79 5.45 20.80
C ALA A 117 -18.92 4.98 19.88
N LEU A 118 -18.91 3.69 19.50
CA LEU A 118 -19.99 3.10 18.68
C LEU A 118 -21.35 3.15 19.39
N GLN A 119 -21.41 2.78 20.67
CA GLN A 119 -22.66 2.81 21.46
C GLN A 119 -23.20 4.23 21.59
N HIS A 120 -22.32 5.21 21.79
CA HIS A 120 -22.72 6.61 21.86
C HIS A 120 -23.28 7.09 20.51
N GLY A 121 -22.55 6.83 19.42
CA GLY A 121 -22.96 7.17 18.06
C GLY A 121 -24.28 6.51 17.64
N TYR A 122 -24.53 5.27 18.09
CA TYR A 122 -25.79 4.57 17.81
C TYR A 122 -27.02 5.24 18.39
N ARG A 123 -26.85 6.03 19.47
CA ARG A 123 -27.93 6.80 20.12
C ARG A 123 -28.12 8.20 19.55
N MET A 124 -27.18 8.64 18.68
CA MET A 124 -27.24 9.96 18.07
C MET A 124 -28.02 9.94 16.76
N GLN A 125 -28.72 11.02 16.47
CA GLN A 125 -29.27 11.19 15.13
C GLN A 125 -28.16 11.50 14.15
N TYR A 126 -28.01 10.66 13.14
CA TYR A 126 -27.06 10.90 12.05
C TYR A 126 -27.61 11.93 11.08
N VAL A 127 -26.90 13.03 10.92
CA VAL A 127 -27.17 14.04 9.89
C VAL A 127 -26.13 13.86 8.80
N LYS A 128 -26.58 13.43 7.61
CA LYS A 128 -25.69 13.19 6.47
C LYS A 128 -25.07 14.53 6.01
N PRO A 129 -23.73 14.68 6.06
CA PRO A 129 -23.09 15.85 5.50
C PRO A 129 -23.19 15.83 3.97
N GLU A 130 -23.18 16.99 3.36
CA GLU A 130 -22.99 17.10 1.92
C GLU A 130 -21.52 16.77 1.58
N ILE A 131 -21.29 15.74 0.81
CA ILE A 131 -19.98 15.29 0.35
C ILE A 131 -20.02 15.27 -1.17
N VAL A 132 -19.05 15.97 -1.79
CA VAL A 132 -18.87 15.99 -3.25
C VAL A 132 -17.58 15.25 -3.61
N ALA A 133 -17.46 14.87 -4.87
CA ALA A 133 -16.36 14.05 -5.37
C ALA A 133 -14.97 14.72 -5.15
N GLU A 134 -14.92 16.03 -5.16
CA GLU A 134 -13.72 16.85 -4.98
C GLU A 134 -13.29 17.02 -3.52
N ASN A 135 -14.13 16.63 -2.54
CA ASN A 135 -13.73 16.68 -1.15
C ASN A 135 -12.59 15.69 -0.89
N LEU A 136 -11.64 16.08 -0.03
CA LEU A 136 -10.57 15.18 0.40
C LEU A 136 -11.18 14.00 1.18
N ALA A 137 -10.74 12.79 0.80
CA ALA A 137 -11.06 11.55 1.48
C ALA A 137 -9.90 11.08 2.36
N PHE A 138 -8.66 11.25 1.86
CA PHE A 138 -7.46 10.79 2.54
C PHE A 138 -6.34 11.82 2.50
N LEU A 139 -5.55 11.86 3.56
CA LEU A 139 -4.16 12.27 3.55
C LEU A 139 -3.33 10.99 3.72
N GLN A 140 -2.79 10.53 2.61
CA GLN A 140 -2.01 9.29 2.58
C GLN A 140 -0.52 9.64 2.59
N TYR A 141 0.14 9.33 3.70
CA TYR A 141 1.55 9.69 3.87
C TYR A 141 2.46 8.72 3.14
N THR A 142 3.42 9.29 2.40
CA THR A 142 4.47 8.52 1.73
C THR A 142 5.75 8.59 2.53
N GLY A 143 6.45 7.47 2.67
CA GLY A 143 7.82 7.46 3.16
C GLY A 143 8.74 7.94 2.05
N GLY A 144 8.99 9.24 1.98
CA GLY A 144 9.99 9.78 1.06
C GLY A 144 11.37 9.21 1.41
N THR A 145 12.07 8.67 0.43
CA THR A 145 13.41 8.09 0.61
C THR A 145 14.48 9.16 0.91
N THR A 146 14.14 10.42 0.74
CA THR A 146 15.08 11.56 0.88
C THR A 146 14.63 12.62 1.88
N GLY A 147 13.49 12.45 2.55
CA GLY A 147 12.95 13.51 3.40
C GLY A 147 11.86 13.08 4.35
N VAL A 148 11.28 14.06 5.00
CA VAL A 148 10.15 13.92 5.91
C VAL A 148 8.92 13.46 5.12
N ALA A 149 8.17 12.49 5.64
CA ALA A 149 6.97 11.95 5.00
C ALA A 149 5.97 13.06 4.66
N LYS A 150 5.45 13.05 3.41
CA LYS A 150 4.50 14.03 2.89
C LYS A 150 3.12 13.38 2.74
N GLY A 151 2.05 14.11 3.03
CA GLY A 151 0.69 13.63 2.88
C GLY A 151 0.14 13.90 1.47
N ALA A 152 -0.04 12.88 0.65
CA ALA A 152 -0.73 12.99 -0.63
C ALA A 152 -2.23 13.26 -0.40
N MET A 153 -2.75 14.29 -1.04
CA MET A 153 -4.16 14.70 -0.97
C MET A 153 -5.00 13.90 -1.97
N LEU A 154 -5.71 12.88 -1.48
CA LEU A 154 -6.56 12.05 -2.32
C LEU A 154 -8.04 12.41 -2.08
N THR A 155 -8.74 12.80 -3.14
CA THR A 155 -10.16 13.11 -3.13
C THR A 155 -11.01 11.83 -3.21
N HIS A 156 -12.31 11.95 -2.93
CA HIS A 156 -13.24 10.86 -3.24
C HIS A 156 -13.23 10.52 -4.73
N ARG A 157 -13.07 11.52 -5.63
CA ARG A 157 -12.95 11.30 -7.08
C ARG A 157 -11.76 10.44 -7.42
N ASN A 158 -10.56 10.77 -6.90
CA ASN A 158 -9.33 10.03 -7.19
C ASN A 158 -9.47 8.54 -6.80
N MET A 159 -9.95 8.29 -5.57
CA MET A 159 -10.12 6.94 -5.05
C MET A 159 -11.17 6.14 -5.83
N LEU A 160 -12.32 6.74 -6.16
CA LEU A 160 -13.37 6.08 -6.94
C LEU A 160 -12.93 5.85 -8.38
N ALA A 161 -12.24 6.80 -9.00
CA ALA A 161 -11.71 6.61 -10.36
C ALA A 161 -10.76 5.42 -10.41
N ASN A 162 -9.82 5.32 -9.45
CA ASN A 162 -8.91 4.19 -9.43
C ASN A 162 -9.62 2.87 -9.12
N LEU A 163 -10.63 2.87 -8.26
CA LEU A 163 -11.45 1.69 -8.00
C LEU A 163 -12.16 1.21 -9.28
N GLU A 164 -12.73 2.12 -10.08
CA GLU A 164 -13.36 1.79 -11.36
C GLU A 164 -12.34 1.31 -12.41
N GLN A 165 -11.15 1.90 -12.44
CA GLN A 165 -10.03 1.44 -13.28
C GLN A 165 -9.63 -0.01 -12.95
N VAL A 166 -9.52 -0.34 -11.66
CA VAL A 166 -9.25 -1.71 -11.19
C VAL A 166 -10.40 -2.66 -11.56
N ASN A 167 -11.66 -2.22 -11.38
CA ASN A 167 -12.83 -2.99 -11.79
C ASN A 167 -12.86 -3.24 -13.30
N ALA A 168 -12.51 -2.26 -14.09
CA ALA A 168 -12.47 -2.42 -15.57
C ALA A 168 -11.39 -3.43 -16.00
N THR A 169 -10.26 -3.47 -15.28
CA THR A 169 -9.13 -4.34 -15.61
C THR A 169 -9.33 -5.77 -15.09
N TYR A 170 -9.69 -5.94 -13.83
CA TYR A 170 -9.82 -7.26 -13.20
C TYR A 170 -11.25 -7.77 -13.09
N GLY A 171 -12.25 -6.92 -13.39
CA GLY A 171 -13.67 -7.28 -13.32
C GLY A 171 -14.04 -8.55 -14.07
N PRO A 172 -13.47 -8.85 -15.26
CA PRO A 172 -13.72 -10.12 -15.94
C PRO A 172 -13.37 -11.36 -15.15
N LEU A 173 -12.40 -11.26 -14.20
CA LEU A 173 -11.99 -12.34 -13.32
C LEU A 173 -12.80 -12.39 -12.01
N LEU A 174 -13.51 -11.31 -11.64
CA LEU A 174 -14.11 -11.16 -10.31
C LEU A 174 -15.63 -11.35 -10.33
N HIS A 175 -16.14 -12.07 -9.36
CA HIS A 175 -17.56 -12.45 -9.25
C HIS A 175 -18.20 -11.76 -8.04
N ARG A 176 -19.06 -10.78 -8.27
CA ARG A 176 -19.75 -10.04 -7.19
C ARG A 176 -20.43 -10.98 -6.19
N GLY A 177 -20.20 -10.73 -4.91
CA GLY A 177 -20.75 -11.50 -3.79
C GLY A 177 -20.12 -12.87 -3.54
N LYS A 178 -19.10 -13.26 -4.32
CA LYS A 178 -18.48 -14.59 -4.21
C LYS A 178 -17.00 -14.56 -3.85
N GLU A 179 -16.37 -13.40 -3.93
CA GLU A 179 -14.93 -13.27 -3.73
C GLU A 179 -14.53 -13.41 -2.27
N PHE A 180 -13.37 -14.05 -2.06
CA PHE A 180 -12.73 -14.20 -0.77
C PHE A 180 -11.24 -13.85 -0.89
N VAL A 181 -10.90 -12.62 -0.53
CA VAL A 181 -9.53 -12.11 -0.70
C VAL A 181 -8.69 -12.26 0.56
N VAL A 182 -7.46 -12.71 0.39
CA VAL A 182 -6.45 -12.70 1.45
C VAL A 182 -5.85 -11.31 1.58
N THR A 183 -6.09 -10.65 2.70
CA THR A 183 -5.61 -9.30 3.01
C THR A 183 -4.43 -9.38 3.97
N ALA A 184 -3.27 -9.75 3.43
CA ALA A 184 -2.00 -9.83 4.16
C ALA A 184 -1.26 -8.49 4.16
N LEU A 185 -1.38 -7.70 3.09
CA LEU A 185 -0.82 -6.36 3.03
C LEU A 185 -1.55 -5.39 3.97
N PRO A 186 -0.83 -4.42 4.57
CA PRO A 186 -1.41 -3.53 5.57
C PRO A 186 -2.44 -2.56 4.97
N LEU A 187 -3.64 -2.51 5.54
CA LEU A 187 -4.73 -1.63 5.08
C LEU A 187 -4.42 -0.13 5.24
N TYR A 188 -3.48 0.23 6.08
CA TYR A 188 -3.02 1.63 6.15
C TYR A 188 -2.16 2.04 4.97
N HIS A 189 -1.71 1.10 4.13
CA HIS A 189 -1.01 1.37 2.88
C HIS A 189 -2.00 1.42 1.73
N ILE A 190 -1.82 2.38 0.82
CA ILE A 190 -2.76 2.66 -0.28
C ILE A 190 -3.05 1.43 -1.16
N PHE A 191 -2.06 0.57 -1.41
CA PHE A 191 -2.24 -0.65 -2.19
C PHE A 191 -3.35 -1.54 -1.59
N ALA A 192 -3.20 -1.97 -0.34
CA ALA A 192 -4.20 -2.83 0.30
C ALA A 192 -5.51 -2.08 0.60
N LEU A 193 -5.44 -0.78 0.85
CA LEU A 193 -6.64 0.05 1.01
C LEU A 193 -7.52 -0.03 -0.23
N THR A 194 -6.98 0.22 -1.41
CA THR A 194 -7.75 0.21 -2.66
C THR A 194 -8.04 -1.21 -3.13
N MET A 195 -6.99 -2.04 -3.28
CA MET A 195 -7.10 -3.36 -3.91
C MET A 195 -7.77 -4.43 -3.04
N ASN A 196 -7.64 -4.35 -1.72
CA ASN A 196 -8.25 -5.34 -0.82
C ASN A 196 -9.51 -4.79 -0.13
N CYS A 197 -9.41 -3.63 0.53
CA CYS A 197 -10.51 -3.11 1.31
C CYS A 197 -11.64 -2.55 0.42
N LEU A 198 -11.33 -1.54 -0.40
CA LEU A 198 -12.38 -0.83 -1.15
C LEU A 198 -12.95 -1.70 -2.27
N LEU A 199 -12.12 -2.34 -3.08
CA LEU A 199 -12.55 -3.19 -4.19
C LEU A 199 -13.43 -4.35 -3.73
N PHE A 200 -12.95 -5.16 -2.77
CA PHE A 200 -13.69 -6.34 -2.36
C PHE A 200 -14.93 -6.02 -1.51
N ILE A 201 -14.96 -4.87 -0.82
CA ILE A 201 -16.20 -4.39 -0.19
C ILE A 201 -17.21 -3.92 -1.25
N GLU A 202 -16.77 -3.20 -2.27
CA GLU A 202 -17.62 -2.79 -3.40
C GLU A 202 -18.20 -4.00 -4.12
N LEU A 203 -17.40 -5.04 -4.35
CA LEU A 203 -17.84 -6.30 -4.94
C LEU A 203 -18.75 -7.13 -4.03
N GLY A 204 -18.93 -6.77 -2.75
CA GLY A 204 -19.63 -7.59 -1.76
C GLY A 204 -18.88 -8.86 -1.37
N GLY A 205 -17.57 -8.89 -1.58
CA GLY A 205 -16.67 -9.98 -1.23
C GLY A 205 -16.28 -10.00 0.23
N GLN A 206 -15.58 -11.04 0.62
CA GLN A 206 -15.06 -11.23 1.98
C GLN A 206 -13.55 -10.94 2.02
N ASN A 207 -13.09 -10.33 3.12
CA ASN A 207 -11.69 -10.08 3.38
C ASN A 207 -11.19 -10.93 4.54
N LEU A 208 -10.20 -11.79 4.31
CA LEU A 208 -9.45 -12.45 5.38
C LEU A 208 -8.35 -11.52 5.88
N LEU A 209 -8.61 -10.81 6.97
CA LEU A 209 -7.67 -9.85 7.53
C LEU A 209 -6.54 -10.56 8.28
N ILE A 210 -5.34 -10.50 7.74
CA ILE A 210 -4.12 -11.05 8.36
C ILE A 210 -3.46 -9.94 9.18
N THR A 211 -3.47 -10.07 10.49
CA THR A 211 -2.94 -9.05 11.42
C THR A 211 -1.40 -9.02 11.45
N ASN A 212 -0.75 -10.18 11.26
CA ASN A 212 0.71 -10.30 11.24
C ASN A 212 1.16 -11.20 10.08
N PRO A 213 1.41 -10.67 8.90
CA PRO A 213 1.83 -11.46 7.74
C PRO A 213 3.29 -11.98 7.83
N ARG A 214 4.07 -11.52 8.80
CA ARG A 214 5.44 -12.02 9.05
C ARG A 214 5.46 -13.38 9.74
N ASP A 215 4.39 -13.75 10.41
CA ASP A 215 4.18 -15.10 10.95
C ASP A 215 3.67 -16.02 9.84
N ILE A 216 4.57 -16.46 8.96
CA ILE A 216 4.23 -17.32 7.82
C ILE A 216 3.53 -18.62 8.24
N PRO A 217 3.98 -19.37 9.26
CA PRO A 217 3.24 -20.56 9.71
C PRO A 217 1.82 -20.24 10.19
N GLY A 218 1.65 -19.13 10.92
CA GLY A 218 0.33 -18.68 11.37
C GLY A 218 -0.56 -18.26 10.20
N LEU A 219 -0.01 -17.57 9.22
CA LEU A 219 -0.71 -17.18 7.99
C LEU A 219 -1.18 -18.41 7.22
N VAL A 220 -0.31 -19.37 6.95
CA VAL A 220 -0.63 -20.60 6.21
C VAL A 220 -1.72 -21.40 6.92
N LYS A 221 -1.66 -21.49 8.25
CA LYS A 221 -2.70 -22.16 9.05
C LYS A 221 -4.07 -21.46 8.94
N GLU A 222 -4.10 -20.14 8.76
CA GLU A 222 -5.36 -19.44 8.50
C GLU A 222 -5.85 -19.68 7.07
N LEU A 223 -4.95 -19.62 6.06
CA LEU A 223 -5.29 -19.89 4.65
C LEU A 223 -5.91 -21.26 4.46
N ALA A 224 -5.39 -22.29 5.15
CA ALA A 224 -5.88 -23.66 5.06
C ALA A 224 -7.37 -23.84 5.48
N LYS A 225 -7.97 -22.82 6.10
CA LYS A 225 -9.37 -22.91 6.57
C LYS A 225 -10.38 -22.45 5.54
N TYR A 226 -9.95 -21.77 4.48
CA TYR A 226 -10.84 -21.04 3.59
C TYR A 226 -10.48 -21.27 2.11
N PRO A 227 -11.47 -21.42 1.22
CA PRO A 227 -11.25 -21.46 -0.22
C PRO A 227 -11.09 -20.02 -0.74
N PHE A 228 -9.93 -19.42 -0.54
CA PHE A 228 -9.68 -18.04 -0.99
C PHE A 228 -9.61 -17.97 -2.52
N THR A 229 -10.18 -16.90 -3.09
CA THR A 229 -10.32 -16.70 -4.53
C THR A 229 -9.30 -15.72 -5.09
N ALA A 230 -8.82 -14.82 -4.23
CA ALA A 230 -7.88 -13.77 -4.61
C ALA A 230 -6.81 -13.58 -3.54
N MET A 231 -5.60 -13.23 -3.99
CA MET A 231 -4.48 -12.90 -3.12
C MET A 231 -3.66 -11.75 -3.69
N THR A 232 -3.38 -10.76 -2.85
CA THR A 232 -2.44 -9.68 -3.17
C THR A 232 -1.21 -9.77 -2.29
N GLY A 233 -0.06 -9.40 -2.82
CA GLY A 233 1.18 -9.47 -2.07
C GLY A 233 2.32 -8.68 -2.69
N VAL A 234 3.45 -8.69 -2.00
CA VAL A 234 4.75 -8.25 -2.51
C VAL A 234 5.63 -9.47 -2.78
N ASN A 235 6.66 -9.32 -3.58
CA ASN A 235 7.57 -10.41 -3.96
C ASN A 235 8.06 -11.23 -2.76
N THR A 236 8.47 -10.57 -1.69
CA THR A 236 8.98 -11.24 -0.46
C THR A 236 7.93 -12.10 0.22
N LEU A 237 6.65 -11.70 0.22
CA LEU A 237 5.56 -12.50 0.77
C LEU A 237 5.33 -13.76 -0.05
N PHE A 238 5.25 -13.63 -1.39
CA PHE A 238 5.06 -14.77 -2.27
C PHE A 238 6.23 -15.76 -2.17
N ASN A 239 7.46 -15.26 -2.14
CA ASN A 239 8.64 -16.12 -1.96
C ASN A 239 8.63 -16.85 -0.60
N ALA A 240 8.26 -16.16 0.48
CA ALA A 240 8.16 -16.79 1.80
C ALA A 240 7.09 -17.90 1.85
N LEU A 241 5.94 -17.68 1.22
CA LEU A 241 4.88 -18.69 1.09
C LEU A 241 5.34 -19.88 0.25
N LEU A 242 5.97 -19.65 -0.90
CA LEU A 242 6.50 -20.71 -1.76
C LEU A 242 7.57 -21.56 -1.08
N ASN A 243 8.28 -21.04 -0.09
CA ASN A 243 9.27 -21.77 0.70
C ASN A 243 8.65 -22.54 1.89
N ASN A 244 7.36 -22.35 2.17
CA ASN A 244 6.67 -23.05 3.25
C ASN A 244 6.03 -24.35 2.75
N LYS A 245 6.43 -25.49 3.34
CA LYS A 245 5.96 -26.83 2.92
C LYS A 245 4.45 -27.03 3.11
N GLU A 246 3.85 -26.44 4.15
CA GLU A 246 2.42 -26.55 4.41
C GLU A 246 1.63 -25.74 3.39
N PHE A 247 2.12 -24.57 2.97
CA PHE A 247 1.54 -23.77 1.91
C PHE A 247 1.49 -24.52 0.58
N GLN A 248 2.56 -25.24 0.24
CA GLN A 248 2.64 -26.03 -1.00
C GLN A 248 1.60 -27.18 -1.06
N GLN A 249 0.97 -27.51 0.05
CA GLN A 249 -0.05 -28.56 0.14
C GLN A 249 -1.49 -28.05 0.17
N LEU A 250 -1.68 -26.72 0.11
CA LEU A 250 -3.01 -26.12 0.09
C LEU A 250 -3.72 -26.40 -1.23
N ASP A 251 -5.04 -26.37 -1.19
CA ASP A 251 -5.90 -26.40 -2.37
C ASP A 251 -6.04 -24.99 -2.95
N PHE A 252 -5.59 -24.81 -4.19
CA PHE A 252 -5.67 -23.55 -4.93
C PHE A 252 -6.76 -23.54 -6.01
N SER A 253 -7.63 -24.55 -6.03
CA SER A 253 -8.68 -24.70 -7.08
C SER A 253 -9.65 -23.50 -7.15
N SER A 254 -9.84 -22.78 -6.05
CA SER A 254 -10.66 -21.58 -5.98
C SER A 254 -9.91 -20.29 -6.33
N LEU A 255 -8.58 -20.30 -6.31
CA LEU A 255 -7.76 -19.12 -6.58
C LEU A 255 -7.77 -18.79 -8.08
N HIS A 256 -8.19 -17.57 -8.44
CA HIS A 256 -8.22 -17.12 -9.83
C HIS A 256 -7.65 -15.70 -10.02
N LEU A 257 -7.29 -15.00 -8.95
CA LEU A 257 -6.59 -13.73 -9.01
C LEU A 257 -5.40 -13.72 -8.05
N SER A 258 -4.20 -13.56 -8.60
CA SER A 258 -2.99 -13.29 -7.82
C SER A 258 -2.35 -12.00 -8.36
N ALA A 259 -2.20 -10.98 -7.51
CA ALA A 259 -1.66 -9.70 -7.90
C ALA A 259 -0.45 -9.30 -7.04
N GLY A 260 0.66 -8.99 -7.71
CA GLY A 260 1.90 -8.50 -7.12
C GLY A 260 2.10 -7.00 -7.39
N GLY A 261 2.71 -6.29 -6.45
CA GLY A 261 3.01 -4.87 -6.64
C GLY A 261 3.79 -4.29 -5.47
N GLY A 262 4.11 -3.00 -5.55
CA GLY A 262 4.88 -2.29 -4.51
C GLY A 262 6.39 -2.54 -4.55
N MET A 263 6.82 -3.55 -5.28
CA MET A 263 8.20 -3.86 -5.67
C MET A 263 8.17 -4.84 -6.85
N PRO A 264 9.23 -4.93 -7.66
CA PRO A 264 9.31 -5.88 -8.77
C PRO A 264 9.06 -7.32 -8.31
N VAL A 265 8.34 -8.08 -9.12
CA VAL A 265 8.16 -9.52 -8.91
C VAL A 265 9.27 -10.26 -9.65
N GLN A 266 10.09 -11.00 -8.92
CA GLN A 266 11.18 -11.77 -9.51
C GLN A 266 10.64 -12.90 -10.39
N GLN A 267 11.22 -13.11 -11.56
CA GLN A 267 10.82 -14.14 -12.50
C GLN A 267 10.76 -15.54 -11.85
N ALA A 268 11.78 -15.89 -11.08
CA ALA A 268 11.81 -17.18 -10.38
C ALA A 268 10.67 -17.37 -9.37
N VAL A 269 10.19 -16.29 -8.76
CA VAL A 269 9.04 -16.32 -7.86
C VAL A 269 7.74 -16.48 -8.66
N ALA A 270 7.58 -15.74 -9.75
CA ALA A 270 6.42 -15.83 -10.63
C ALA A 270 6.28 -17.23 -11.25
N GLU A 271 7.35 -17.80 -11.77
CA GLU A 271 7.35 -19.16 -12.34
C GLU A 271 6.98 -20.23 -11.31
N ARG A 272 7.55 -20.15 -10.10
CA ARG A 272 7.22 -21.07 -9.01
C ARG A 272 5.76 -20.92 -8.55
N TRP A 273 5.24 -19.68 -8.58
CA TRP A 273 3.85 -19.40 -8.22
C TRP A 273 2.89 -20.06 -9.21
N VAL A 274 3.09 -19.87 -10.52
CA VAL A 274 2.28 -20.50 -11.58
C VAL A 274 2.35 -22.02 -11.47
N LYS A 275 3.54 -22.58 -11.30
CA LYS A 275 3.73 -24.04 -11.18
C LYS A 275 2.97 -24.62 -9.99
N LEU A 276 2.87 -23.89 -8.88
CA LEU A 276 2.20 -24.35 -7.67
C LEU A 276 0.69 -24.13 -7.74
N THR A 277 0.24 -22.96 -8.16
CA THR A 277 -1.15 -22.52 -8.02
C THR A 277 -1.95 -22.65 -9.32
N GLY A 278 -1.29 -22.76 -10.47
CA GLY A 278 -1.91 -22.69 -11.79
C GLY A 278 -2.33 -21.28 -12.20
N GLN A 279 -2.03 -20.24 -11.41
CA GLN A 279 -2.42 -18.85 -11.64
C GLN A 279 -1.20 -17.96 -11.88
N TYR A 280 -1.27 -17.09 -12.89
CA TYR A 280 -0.25 -16.07 -13.11
C TYR A 280 -0.26 -15.02 -12.01
N LEU A 281 0.93 -14.53 -11.67
CA LEU A 281 1.10 -13.45 -10.72
C LEU A 281 1.11 -12.14 -11.52
N LEU A 282 -0.06 -11.48 -11.58
CA LEU A 282 -0.24 -10.25 -12.34
C LEU A 282 0.48 -9.11 -11.61
N GLU A 283 1.47 -8.54 -12.27
CA GLU A 283 2.25 -7.44 -11.71
C GLU A 283 1.57 -6.10 -12.04
N GLY A 284 1.41 -5.28 -11.02
CA GLY A 284 0.89 -3.92 -11.13
C GLY A 284 1.85 -2.91 -10.54
N TYR A 285 1.94 -1.75 -11.18
CA TYR A 285 2.71 -0.60 -10.72
C TYR A 285 1.77 0.50 -10.25
N GLY A 286 2.20 1.17 -9.21
CA GLY A 286 1.47 2.30 -8.67
C GLY A 286 2.22 2.99 -7.54
N LEU A 287 1.75 4.17 -7.22
CA LEU A 287 2.30 5.03 -6.17
C LEU A 287 1.16 5.67 -5.38
N THR A 288 1.46 6.12 -4.19
CA THR A 288 0.46 6.72 -3.29
C THR A 288 -0.22 7.92 -3.94
N GLU A 289 0.51 8.69 -4.71
CA GLU A 289 0.09 9.85 -5.47
C GLU A 289 -0.92 9.52 -6.58
N CYS A 290 -1.11 8.23 -6.90
CA CYS A 290 -2.04 7.73 -7.93
C CYS A 290 -3.16 6.82 -7.40
N SER A 291 -3.42 6.73 -6.12
CA SER A 291 -4.62 6.11 -5.47
C SER A 291 -4.78 4.57 -5.47
N PRO A 292 -3.89 3.65 -5.78
CA PRO A 292 -2.50 3.78 -6.21
C PRO A 292 -2.23 3.43 -7.66
N LEU A 293 -3.12 2.67 -8.37
CA LEU A 293 -2.80 1.92 -9.58
C LEU A 293 -2.61 2.82 -10.80
N VAL A 294 -1.49 2.64 -11.48
CA VAL A 294 -1.11 3.35 -12.71
C VAL A 294 -1.17 2.41 -13.90
N SER A 295 -0.53 1.24 -13.78
CA SER A 295 -0.47 0.23 -14.84
C SER A 295 -0.53 -1.16 -14.25
N VAL A 296 -0.90 -2.14 -15.08
CA VAL A 296 -0.99 -3.53 -14.67
C VAL A 296 -0.92 -4.44 -15.90
N ASN A 297 -0.34 -5.62 -15.71
CA ASN A 297 -0.35 -6.65 -16.73
C ASN A 297 -1.79 -7.11 -17.02
N PRO A 298 -2.18 -7.24 -18.28
CA PRO A 298 -3.47 -7.82 -18.69
C PRO A 298 -3.63 -9.23 -18.09
N HIS A 299 -4.87 -9.59 -17.80
CA HIS A 299 -5.20 -10.89 -17.16
C HIS A 299 -5.08 -12.10 -18.09
N ASP A 300 -4.98 -11.88 -19.40
CA ASP A 300 -4.80 -12.87 -20.47
C ASP A 300 -3.34 -13.08 -20.88
N ILE A 301 -2.41 -12.57 -20.08
CA ILE A 301 -0.97 -12.85 -20.24
C ILE A 301 -0.64 -14.25 -19.76
N ASP A 302 0.03 -15.03 -20.63
CA ASP A 302 0.43 -16.41 -20.37
C ASP A 302 1.82 -16.58 -19.75
N TYR A 303 2.52 -15.49 -19.46
CA TYR A 303 3.91 -15.55 -18.92
C TYR A 303 4.26 -14.28 -18.12
N HIS A 304 5.27 -14.40 -17.27
CA HIS A 304 5.85 -13.23 -16.62
C HIS A 304 6.70 -12.45 -17.63
N SER A 305 6.31 -11.24 -17.93
CA SER A 305 6.97 -10.41 -18.96
C SER A 305 8.09 -9.53 -18.42
N GLY A 306 8.24 -9.40 -17.11
CA GLY A 306 9.08 -8.37 -16.47
C GLY A 306 8.56 -6.94 -16.69
N SER A 307 7.33 -6.82 -17.22
CA SER A 307 6.62 -5.58 -17.46
C SER A 307 5.69 -5.26 -16.28
N ILE A 308 5.49 -3.97 -16.03
CA ILE A 308 4.42 -3.47 -15.16
C ILE A 308 3.09 -3.29 -15.91
N GLY A 309 3.01 -3.76 -17.15
CA GLY A 309 1.81 -3.80 -17.98
C GLY A 309 1.49 -2.50 -18.69
N LEU A 310 0.22 -2.37 -19.02
CA LEU A 310 -0.36 -1.21 -19.71
C LEU A 310 -0.97 -0.23 -18.71
N PRO A 311 -1.00 1.08 -19.03
CA PRO A 311 -1.75 2.05 -18.24
C PRO A 311 -3.22 1.62 -18.07
N VAL A 312 -3.75 1.79 -16.85
CA VAL A 312 -5.17 1.50 -16.59
C VAL A 312 -6.09 2.47 -17.36
N PRO A 313 -7.36 2.12 -17.61
CA PRO A 313 -8.27 2.95 -18.37
C PRO A 313 -8.29 4.41 -17.93
N SER A 314 -8.38 5.36 -18.89
CA SER A 314 -8.35 6.81 -18.65
C SER A 314 -7.05 7.34 -18.03
N THR A 315 -5.96 6.60 -18.13
CA THR A 315 -4.62 7.01 -17.71
C THR A 315 -3.75 7.20 -18.94
N GLU A 316 -3.16 8.38 -19.06
CA GLU A 316 -2.13 8.68 -20.04
C GLU A 316 -0.76 8.49 -19.40
N ALA A 317 0.17 7.90 -20.13
CA ALA A 317 1.56 7.73 -19.73
C ALA A 317 2.48 8.19 -20.85
N LYS A 318 3.55 8.88 -20.50
CA LYS A 318 4.66 9.22 -21.41
C LYS A 318 5.99 9.10 -20.69
N LEU A 319 7.05 8.96 -21.45
CA LEU A 319 8.41 8.95 -20.94
C LEU A 319 9.13 10.21 -21.42
N VAL A 320 9.83 10.90 -20.52
CA VAL A 320 10.53 12.14 -20.82
C VAL A 320 12.01 12.08 -20.42
N ASP A 321 12.83 12.84 -21.15
CA ASP A 321 14.22 13.09 -20.79
C ASP A 321 14.36 14.17 -19.69
N ASP A 322 15.59 14.55 -19.36
CA ASP A 322 15.87 15.58 -18.35
C ASP A 322 15.43 17.00 -18.75
N ASP A 323 15.19 17.23 -20.04
CA ASP A 323 14.69 18.50 -20.59
C ASP A 323 13.16 18.49 -20.78
N ASP A 324 12.46 17.49 -20.21
CA ASP A 324 11.02 17.26 -20.33
C ASP A 324 10.53 16.96 -21.76
N ASN A 325 11.44 16.59 -22.69
CA ASN A 325 11.06 16.12 -24.05
C ASN A 325 10.66 14.64 -24.03
N GLU A 326 9.62 14.30 -24.77
CA GLU A 326 9.18 12.90 -24.90
C GLU A 326 10.23 12.07 -25.66
N VAL A 327 10.60 10.91 -25.09
CA VAL A 327 11.58 10.00 -25.70
C VAL A 327 10.91 9.01 -26.65
N ALA A 328 11.68 8.48 -27.61
CA ALA A 328 11.18 7.49 -28.56
C ALA A 328 10.89 6.15 -27.85
N PRO A 329 9.94 5.32 -28.37
CA PRO A 329 9.74 3.96 -27.88
C PRO A 329 11.03 3.17 -27.79
N GLY A 330 11.18 2.39 -26.73
CA GLY A 330 12.38 1.61 -26.43
C GLY A 330 13.53 2.40 -25.78
N GLN A 331 13.42 3.72 -25.63
CA GLN A 331 14.38 4.53 -24.90
C GLN A 331 13.95 4.73 -23.45
N PRO A 332 14.88 4.74 -22.49
CA PRO A 332 14.57 5.04 -21.11
C PRO A 332 14.24 6.51 -20.92
N GLY A 333 13.25 6.79 -20.07
CA GLY A 333 12.85 8.13 -19.67
C GLY A 333 12.11 8.12 -18.36
N GLU A 334 11.95 9.28 -17.74
CA GLU A 334 11.13 9.43 -16.54
C GLU A 334 9.66 9.21 -16.89
N LEU A 335 9.01 8.30 -16.15
CA LEU A 335 7.59 8.02 -16.33
C LEU A 335 6.74 9.19 -15.81
N CYS A 336 5.96 9.79 -16.69
CA CYS A 336 5.01 10.84 -16.38
C CYS A 336 3.58 10.35 -16.60
N ILE A 337 2.71 10.64 -15.63
CA ILE A 337 1.34 10.11 -15.57
C ILE A 337 0.33 11.24 -15.52
N LYS A 338 -0.76 11.08 -16.28
CA LYS A 338 -1.94 11.94 -16.21
C LYS A 338 -3.20 11.10 -16.18
N GLY A 339 -4.06 11.33 -15.19
CA GLY A 339 -5.28 10.56 -15.03
C GLY A 339 -6.13 11.00 -13.85
N PRO A 340 -7.39 10.54 -13.77
CA PRO A 340 -8.33 10.95 -12.73
C PRO A 340 -7.96 10.45 -11.34
N GLN A 341 -7.09 9.45 -11.24
CA GLN A 341 -6.60 8.89 -9.99
C GLN A 341 -5.43 9.68 -9.37
N VAL A 342 -4.82 10.62 -10.13
CA VAL A 342 -3.69 11.41 -9.65
C VAL A 342 -4.15 12.38 -8.55
N MET A 343 -3.37 12.48 -7.48
CA MET A 343 -3.63 13.33 -6.32
C MET A 343 -3.78 14.82 -6.69
N LEU A 344 -4.36 15.60 -5.78
CA LEU A 344 -4.37 17.07 -5.92
C LEU A 344 -3.00 17.70 -5.66
N GLY A 345 -2.10 17.02 -4.97
CA GLY A 345 -0.80 17.50 -4.52
C GLY A 345 -0.50 17.08 -3.10
N TYR A 346 0.60 17.57 -2.54
CA TYR A 346 0.98 17.30 -1.15
C TYR A 346 0.38 18.34 -0.19
N TRP A 347 -0.15 17.84 0.92
CA TRP A 347 -0.77 18.63 1.96
C TRP A 347 0.20 19.67 2.52
N GLN A 348 -0.18 20.96 2.44
CA GLN A 348 0.63 22.10 2.91
C GLN A 348 2.06 22.15 2.35
N ARG A 349 2.28 21.59 1.16
CA ARG A 349 3.58 21.58 0.46
C ARG A 349 3.41 21.95 -1.01
N PRO A 350 3.05 23.23 -1.32
CA PRO A 350 2.88 23.65 -2.71
C PRO A 350 4.17 23.46 -3.52
N ASP A 351 5.32 23.87 -2.97
CA ASP A 351 6.61 23.75 -3.65
C ASP A 351 6.90 22.29 -4.06
N ALA A 352 6.69 21.34 -3.15
CA ALA A 352 6.88 19.91 -3.45
C ALA A 352 5.82 19.36 -4.42
N THR A 353 4.67 19.99 -4.50
CA THR A 353 3.64 19.66 -5.50
C THR A 353 4.04 20.14 -6.87
N ASP A 354 4.47 21.40 -6.98
CA ASP A 354 4.89 22.04 -8.24
C ASP A 354 6.15 21.37 -8.82
N GLU A 355 7.01 20.79 -7.95
CA GLU A 355 8.19 20.03 -8.37
C GLU A 355 7.81 18.77 -9.17
N ILE A 356 6.72 18.08 -8.79
CA ILE A 356 6.35 16.79 -9.38
C ILE A 356 5.11 16.83 -10.26
N ILE A 357 4.25 17.86 -10.16
CA ILE A 357 3.09 18.02 -11.04
C ILE A 357 3.34 19.24 -11.93
N LYS A 358 3.69 18.97 -13.19
CA LYS A 358 3.99 19.99 -14.19
C LYS A 358 3.01 19.85 -15.37
N ASP A 359 2.33 20.92 -15.72
CA ASP A 359 1.35 20.96 -16.81
C ASP A 359 0.28 19.85 -16.76
N GLY A 360 -0.07 19.45 -15.52
CA GLY A 360 -1.06 18.39 -15.27
C GLY A 360 -0.50 16.95 -15.37
N TRP A 361 0.82 16.80 -15.56
CA TRP A 361 1.52 15.52 -15.53
C TRP A 361 2.25 15.33 -14.20
N LEU A 362 2.03 14.17 -13.59
CA LEU A 362 2.77 13.74 -12.42
C LEU A 362 4.08 13.09 -12.87
N HIS A 363 5.22 13.66 -12.50
CA HIS A 363 6.55 13.10 -12.63
C HIS A 363 6.77 12.10 -11.49
N THR A 364 6.90 10.81 -11.82
CA THR A 364 6.94 9.74 -10.81
C THR A 364 8.28 9.60 -10.11
N GLY A 365 9.35 10.10 -10.73
CA GLY A 365 10.73 9.86 -10.31
C GLY A 365 11.21 8.44 -10.61
N ASP A 366 10.42 7.64 -11.34
CA ASP A 366 10.80 6.30 -11.79
C ASP A 366 11.18 6.35 -13.27
N ILE A 367 12.31 5.73 -13.63
CA ILE A 367 12.75 5.58 -15.03
C ILE A 367 12.14 4.31 -15.58
N ALA A 368 11.52 4.44 -16.74
CA ALA A 368 10.87 3.33 -17.44
C ALA A 368 11.26 3.27 -18.91
N VAL A 369 10.97 2.15 -19.52
CA VAL A 369 10.98 1.94 -20.98
C VAL A 369 9.57 1.55 -21.40
N MET A 370 9.10 2.10 -22.52
CA MET A 370 7.84 1.74 -23.15
C MET A 370 8.14 1.10 -24.50
N ASP A 371 7.57 -0.07 -24.76
CA ASP A 371 7.70 -0.72 -26.07
C ASP A 371 6.69 -0.17 -27.10
N GLU A 372 6.75 -0.69 -28.34
CA GLU A 372 5.87 -0.28 -29.43
C GLU A 372 4.39 -0.65 -29.19
N GLU A 373 4.12 -1.61 -28.31
CA GLU A 373 2.77 -2.07 -27.94
C GLU A 373 2.22 -1.28 -26.72
N GLY A 374 3.06 -0.42 -26.11
CA GLY A 374 2.71 0.42 -24.97
C GLY A 374 2.94 -0.24 -23.61
N PHE A 375 3.56 -1.42 -23.54
CA PHE A 375 3.92 -2.04 -22.27
C PHE A 375 5.06 -1.29 -21.60
N LEU A 376 4.86 -1.01 -20.32
CA LEU A 376 5.82 -0.30 -19.49
C LEU A 376 6.68 -1.28 -18.68
N ARG A 377 7.96 -0.98 -18.57
CA ARG A 377 8.90 -1.69 -17.69
C ARG A 377 9.68 -0.68 -16.89
N ILE A 378 9.66 -0.79 -15.57
CA ILE A 378 10.51 0.04 -14.70
C ILE A 378 11.95 -0.45 -14.83
N VAL A 379 12.84 0.49 -15.09
CA VAL A 379 14.30 0.25 -15.13
C VAL A 379 14.89 0.53 -13.76
N ASP A 380 14.62 1.72 -13.22
CA ASP A 380 15.12 2.11 -11.90
C ASP A 380 14.41 3.37 -11.38
N ARG A 381 14.84 3.86 -10.22
CA ARG A 381 14.49 5.19 -9.73
C ARG A 381 15.52 6.22 -10.17
N LYS A 382 15.06 7.36 -10.65
CA LYS A 382 15.93 8.47 -11.12
C LYS A 382 17.01 8.85 -10.09
N LYS A 383 16.65 8.85 -8.81
CA LYS A 383 17.56 9.19 -7.69
C LYS A 383 18.53 8.07 -7.28
N ASP A 384 18.24 6.82 -7.60
CA ASP A 384 19.06 5.66 -7.25
C ASP A 384 20.01 5.28 -8.40
N MET A 385 19.84 5.90 -9.58
CA MET A 385 20.71 5.78 -10.74
C MET A 385 22.15 6.16 -10.41
N ILE A 386 23.10 5.34 -10.80
CA ILE A 386 24.54 5.52 -10.54
C ILE A 386 25.21 6.12 -11.76
N LEU A 387 25.90 7.25 -11.58
CA LEU A 387 26.59 7.95 -12.66
C LEU A 387 28.06 7.53 -12.76
N VAL A 388 28.36 6.53 -13.59
CA VAL A 388 29.72 6.03 -13.80
C VAL A 388 30.32 6.65 -15.06
N SER A 389 31.27 7.56 -14.90
CA SER A 389 31.96 8.23 -16.03
C SER A 389 30.98 8.91 -17.03
N GLY A 390 29.84 9.42 -16.54
CA GLY A 390 28.80 10.04 -17.35
C GLY A 390 27.81 9.07 -17.99
N PHE A 391 27.92 7.77 -17.72
CA PHE A 391 26.94 6.78 -18.13
C PHE A 391 25.97 6.46 -17.01
N ASN A 392 24.70 6.39 -17.34
CA ASN A 392 23.66 5.93 -16.43
C ASN A 392 23.76 4.43 -16.23
N VAL A 393 23.97 4.02 -14.98
CA VAL A 393 23.98 2.61 -14.58
C VAL A 393 22.81 2.41 -13.62
N TYR A 394 21.99 1.43 -13.92
CA TYR A 394 20.77 1.15 -13.19
C TYR A 394 20.99 0.00 -12.19
N PRO A 395 20.94 0.25 -10.86
CA PRO A 395 21.09 -0.78 -9.83
C PRO A 395 20.26 -2.03 -10.05
N ASN A 396 18.99 -1.88 -10.39
CA ASN A 396 18.08 -3.02 -10.60
C ASN A 396 18.55 -3.98 -11.70
N GLU A 397 19.14 -3.47 -12.81
CA GLU A 397 19.65 -4.33 -13.88
C GLU A 397 20.83 -5.20 -13.41
N ILE A 398 21.68 -4.63 -12.54
CA ILE A 398 22.80 -5.35 -11.95
C ILE A 398 22.29 -6.40 -10.95
N GLU A 399 21.35 -6.01 -10.12
CA GLU A 399 20.72 -6.88 -9.12
C GLU A 399 20.04 -8.09 -9.77
N ASP A 400 19.30 -7.86 -10.85
CA ASP A 400 18.64 -8.94 -11.63
C ASP A 400 19.63 -9.94 -12.19
N VAL A 401 20.77 -9.47 -12.71
CA VAL A 401 21.82 -10.36 -13.21
C VAL A 401 22.47 -11.16 -12.08
N VAL A 402 22.79 -10.52 -10.97
CA VAL A 402 23.41 -11.17 -9.80
C VAL A 402 22.47 -12.19 -9.16
N MET A 403 21.17 -11.90 -9.09
CA MET A 403 20.14 -12.81 -8.56
C MET A 403 19.95 -14.09 -9.36
N GLN A 404 20.42 -14.16 -10.62
CA GLN A 404 20.39 -15.41 -11.41
C GLN A 404 21.37 -16.46 -10.88
N HIS A 405 22.33 -16.07 -10.06
CA HIS A 405 23.26 -17.01 -9.46
C HIS A 405 22.61 -17.78 -8.30
N SER A 406 22.62 -19.11 -8.35
CA SER A 406 21.92 -20.00 -7.42
C SER A 406 22.36 -19.89 -5.94
N GLY A 407 23.50 -19.29 -5.67
CA GLY A 407 24.03 -19.06 -4.32
C GLY A 407 23.63 -17.70 -3.73
N VAL A 408 22.92 -16.85 -4.48
CA VAL A 408 22.49 -15.52 -4.04
C VAL A 408 21.06 -15.60 -3.52
N LEU A 409 20.85 -15.12 -2.29
CA LEU A 409 19.53 -15.03 -1.66
C LEU A 409 18.94 -13.63 -1.83
N GLU A 410 19.78 -12.61 -1.64
CA GLU A 410 19.42 -11.20 -1.76
C GLU A 410 20.65 -10.43 -2.30
N VAL A 411 20.40 -9.35 -3.04
CA VAL A 411 21.44 -8.46 -3.54
C VAL A 411 20.97 -7.02 -3.47
N ALA A 412 21.92 -6.11 -3.29
CA ALA A 412 21.71 -4.67 -3.42
C ALA A 412 22.91 -4.03 -4.11
N ALA A 413 22.66 -3.18 -5.10
CA ALA A 413 23.66 -2.38 -5.78
C ALA A 413 23.50 -0.89 -5.42
N ILE A 414 24.60 -0.21 -5.16
CA ILE A 414 24.59 1.23 -4.85
C ILE A 414 25.77 1.94 -5.54
N GLY A 415 25.61 3.24 -5.80
CA GLY A 415 26.69 4.13 -6.17
C GLY A 415 27.58 4.47 -4.97
N VAL A 416 28.88 4.41 -5.15
CA VAL A 416 29.85 4.91 -4.17
C VAL A 416 30.79 5.90 -4.84
N PRO A 417 31.20 6.99 -4.15
CA PRO A 417 32.12 7.97 -4.74
C PRO A 417 33.41 7.30 -5.24
N SER A 418 33.83 7.66 -6.45
CA SER A 418 35.07 7.18 -7.11
C SER A 418 35.81 8.33 -7.74
N GLY A 419 37.08 8.54 -7.39
CA GLY A 419 37.91 9.66 -7.86
C GLY A 419 38.18 9.68 -9.38
N SER A 420 38.00 8.55 -10.08
CA SER A 420 38.25 8.42 -11.52
C SER A 420 36.99 8.40 -12.39
N SER A 421 35.83 8.06 -11.81
CA SER A 421 34.58 7.84 -12.57
C SER A 421 33.37 8.63 -12.03
N GLY A 422 33.57 9.49 -11.04
CA GLY A 422 32.48 10.16 -10.31
C GLY A 422 31.88 9.18 -9.30
N GLU A 423 31.22 8.14 -9.76
CA GLU A 423 30.76 7.01 -8.95
C GLU A 423 31.29 5.68 -9.46
N ALA A 424 31.24 4.66 -8.64
CA ALA A 424 31.47 3.26 -8.96
C ALA A 424 30.36 2.40 -8.35
N VAL A 425 30.00 1.32 -9.02
CA VAL A 425 29.00 0.38 -8.52
C VAL A 425 29.59 -0.46 -7.40
N LYS A 426 28.88 -0.56 -6.28
CA LYS A 426 29.18 -1.47 -5.17
C LYS A 426 28.00 -2.41 -4.96
N ILE A 427 28.29 -3.71 -4.96
CA ILE A 427 27.29 -4.76 -4.80
C ILE A 427 27.43 -5.37 -3.40
N PHE A 428 26.29 -5.59 -2.74
CA PHE A 428 26.15 -6.35 -1.50
C PHE A 428 25.37 -7.62 -1.82
N VAL A 429 25.90 -8.78 -1.39
CA VAL A 429 25.31 -10.10 -1.63
C VAL A 429 25.18 -10.84 -0.31
#